data_9953c0fe6b5c84755d73a30cfab0f61a
#
_entry.id   9953c0fe6b5c84755d73a30cfab0f61a
#
_cell.length_a   1.000
_cell.length_b   1.000
_cell.length_c   1.000
_cell.angle_alpha   90.00
_cell.angle_beta   90.00
_cell.angle_gamma   90.00
#
_symmetry.space_group_name_H-M   'P 1'
#
loop_
_entity.id
_entity.type
_entity.pdbx_description
1 polymer ?
#
loop_
_entity_poly.entity_id
_entity_poly.type
_entity_poly.pdbx_seq_one_letter_code
_entity_poly.pdbx_strand_id
1 'polypeptide(L)'
;MHRRTLLLFVALLVGVQGAFAEPATRFDGAWNVTMACPPHSGDDDAKGYTHRFHGEVTKGELRAVHGAEGEPGWHLVTGTIAEDGSATLRVEGIVNNAAYAINGAQRGKAYKYRVKARFETSSGSGERLTGRACHFAFAR
;
A
#
# COMPACT_ATOMS: atom_id res chain seq x y z
N MET A 1 17.24 59.68 -47.00
CA MET A 1 17.68 58.29 -46.79
C MET A 1 17.38 57.89 -45.37
N HIS A 2 16.26 57.16 -45.16
CA HIS A 2 15.83 56.72 -43.83
C HIS A 2 16.00 55.18 -43.75
N ARG A 3 17.00 54.73 -43.01
CA ARG A 3 17.20 53.31 -42.74
C ARG A 3 16.25 52.92 -41.57
N ARG A 4 15.27 52.13 -41.85
CA ARG A 4 14.40 51.47 -40.84
C ARG A 4 15.08 50.20 -40.36
N THR A 5 15.53 50.22 -39.12
CA THR A 5 16.07 49.02 -38.43
C THR A 5 14.87 48.21 -37.92
N LEU A 6 14.69 46.99 -38.47
CA LEU A 6 13.66 46.05 -38.05
C LEU A 6 14.22 45.21 -36.87
N LEU A 7 13.75 45.44 -35.68
CA LEU A 7 14.06 44.59 -34.50
C LEU A 7 13.17 43.35 -34.51
N LEU A 8 13.79 42.19 -34.78
CA LEU A 8 13.13 40.90 -34.58
C LEU A 8 13.13 40.54 -33.07
N PHE A 9 11.98 40.52 -32.47
CA PHE A 9 11.75 39.92 -31.16
C PHE A 9 11.60 38.39 -31.34
N VAL A 10 12.61 37.63 -30.91
CA VAL A 10 12.51 36.19 -30.78
C VAL A 10 11.90 35.91 -29.41
N ALA A 11 10.64 35.51 -29.39
CA ALA A 11 9.96 35.04 -28.18
C ALA A 11 10.42 33.60 -27.86
N LEU A 12 11.25 33.43 -26.84
CA LEU A 12 11.57 32.11 -26.28
C LEU A 12 10.33 31.57 -25.52
N LEU A 13 9.65 30.62 -26.13
CA LEU A 13 8.65 29.79 -25.47
C LEU A 13 9.40 28.77 -24.60
N VAL A 14 9.51 29.05 -23.29
CA VAL A 14 9.96 28.07 -22.31
C VAL A 14 8.77 27.13 -22.05
N GLY A 15 8.77 25.98 -22.71
CA GLY A 15 7.84 24.90 -22.43
C GLY A 15 8.10 24.33 -21.04
N VAL A 16 7.16 24.55 -20.11
CA VAL A 16 7.13 23.85 -18.81
C VAL A 16 6.75 22.40 -19.09
N GLN A 17 7.75 21.54 -19.25
CA GLN A 17 7.54 20.09 -19.29
C GLN A 17 7.22 19.67 -17.84
N GLY A 18 5.94 19.43 -17.55
CA GLY A 18 5.52 18.78 -16.32
C GLY A 18 6.15 17.38 -16.30
N ALA A 19 7.11 17.16 -15.44
CA ALA A 19 7.65 15.84 -15.19
C ALA A 19 6.58 15.02 -14.47
N PHE A 20 5.84 14.20 -15.20
CA PHE A 20 5.04 13.14 -14.61
C PHE A 20 6.04 12.12 -14.04
N ALA A 21 6.03 11.92 -12.71
CA ALA A 21 6.82 10.86 -12.09
C ALA A 21 6.37 9.51 -12.67
N GLU A 22 7.28 8.78 -13.32
CA GLU A 22 6.99 7.44 -13.81
C GLU A 22 6.74 6.49 -12.63
N PRO A 23 5.79 5.53 -12.76
CA PRO A 23 5.56 4.52 -11.73
C PRO A 23 6.83 3.73 -11.43
N ALA A 24 7.08 3.41 -10.15
CA ALA A 24 8.23 2.62 -9.73
C ALA A 24 8.06 1.16 -10.17
N THR A 25 8.64 0.76 -11.31
CA THR A 25 8.53 -0.59 -11.87
C THR A 25 9.55 -1.58 -11.30
N ARG A 26 10.57 -1.11 -10.56
CA ARG A 26 11.60 -1.98 -9.97
C ARG A 26 11.05 -2.97 -8.93
N PHE A 27 9.87 -2.73 -8.43
CA PHE A 27 9.17 -3.60 -7.48
C PHE A 27 8.17 -4.55 -8.15
N ASP A 28 7.96 -4.42 -9.47
CA ASP A 28 6.98 -5.22 -10.20
C ASP A 28 7.29 -6.70 -10.14
N GLY A 29 6.25 -7.52 -10.07
CA GLY A 29 6.29 -8.97 -10.00
C GLY A 29 5.58 -9.54 -8.77
N ALA A 30 5.75 -10.84 -8.57
CA ALA A 30 5.11 -11.59 -7.50
C ALA A 30 5.80 -11.38 -6.15
N TRP A 31 5.00 -11.24 -5.11
CA TRP A 31 5.44 -11.07 -3.72
C TRP A 31 4.71 -12.03 -2.79
N ASN A 32 5.44 -12.57 -1.81
CA ASN A 32 4.87 -13.28 -0.68
C ASN A 32 4.66 -12.29 0.47
N VAL A 33 3.47 -12.30 1.03
CA VAL A 33 3.08 -11.43 2.13
C VAL A 33 2.84 -12.24 3.39
N THR A 34 3.46 -11.86 4.48
CA THR A 34 3.17 -12.38 5.81
C THR A 34 2.65 -11.23 6.67
N MET A 35 1.43 -11.37 7.16
CA MET A 35 0.82 -10.44 8.12
C MET A 35 0.76 -11.13 9.48
N ALA A 36 1.42 -10.57 10.47
CA ALA A 36 1.43 -11.07 11.84
C ALA A 36 0.84 -10.02 12.79
N CYS A 37 -0.24 -10.39 13.46
CA CYS A 37 -0.90 -9.58 14.47
C CYS A 37 -0.72 -10.27 15.83
N PRO A 38 0.12 -9.77 16.73
CA PRO A 38 0.29 -10.36 18.05
C PRO A 38 -1.00 -10.23 18.88
N PRO A 39 -1.14 -10.98 19.97
CA PRO A 39 -2.25 -10.82 20.89
C PRO A 39 -2.41 -9.35 21.32
N HIS A 40 -3.63 -8.87 21.36
CA HIS A 40 -3.96 -7.53 21.82
C HIS A 40 -4.63 -7.64 23.18
N SER A 41 -4.06 -7.01 24.19
CA SER A 41 -4.61 -6.91 25.53
C SER A 41 -5.15 -5.50 25.78
N GLY A 42 -6.24 -5.40 26.50
CA GLY A 42 -6.93 -4.14 26.80
C GLY A 42 -8.39 -4.42 27.12
N ASP A 43 -9.28 -3.51 26.77
CA ASP A 43 -10.72 -3.67 26.97
C ASP A 43 -11.32 -4.81 26.12
N ASP A 44 -10.65 -5.14 25.02
CA ASP A 44 -11.01 -6.24 24.11
C ASP A 44 -9.80 -7.15 23.89
N ASP A 45 -9.72 -8.25 24.62
CA ASP A 45 -8.70 -9.26 24.43
C ASP A 45 -8.88 -9.96 23.08
N ALA A 46 -7.94 -9.77 22.16
CA ALA A 46 -7.92 -10.44 20.87
C ALA A 46 -6.72 -11.39 20.76
N LYS A 47 -6.98 -12.61 20.31
CA LYS A 47 -5.92 -13.60 20.03
C LYS A 47 -5.01 -13.14 18.92
N GLY A 48 -3.74 -13.54 18.97
CA GLY A 48 -2.78 -13.32 17.88
C GLY A 48 -3.03 -14.27 16.72
N TYR A 49 -2.63 -13.84 15.51
CA TYR A 49 -2.71 -14.67 14.32
C TYR A 49 -1.67 -14.25 13.28
N THR A 50 -1.38 -15.15 12.35
CA THR A 50 -0.51 -14.91 11.21
C THR A 50 -1.18 -15.44 9.95
N HIS A 51 -1.23 -14.61 8.91
CA HIS A 51 -1.67 -15.01 7.57
C HIS A 51 -0.50 -14.91 6.58
N ARG A 52 -0.42 -15.88 5.66
CA ARG A 52 0.51 -15.86 4.53
C ARG A 52 -0.29 -15.94 3.25
N PHE A 53 -0.01 -15.05 2.32
CA PHE A 53 -0.74 -14.94 1.07
C PHE A 53 0.15 -14.31 -0.01
N HIS A 54 -0.34 -14.29 -1.24
CA HIS A 54 0.41 -13.78 -2.38
C HIS A 54 -0.11 -12.41 -2.80
N GLY A 55 0.79 -11.63 -3.37
CA GLY A 55 0.52 -10.35 -3.97
C GLY A 55 1.25 -10.20 -5.31
N GLU A 56 0.82 -9.24 -6.07
CA GLU A 56 1.41 -8.82 -7.33
C GLU A 56 1.62 -7.31 -7.29
N VAL A 57 2.76 -6.87 -7.78
CA VAL A 57 3.01 -5.45 -8.05
C VAL A 57 3.06 -5.27 -9.56
N THR A 58 2.22 -4.38 -10.08
CA THR A 58 2.15 -4.03 -11.49
C THR A 58 2.20 -2.53 -11.64
N LYS A 59 3.20 -2.02 -12.34
CA LYS A 59 3.43 -0.56 -12.52
C LYS A 59 3.45 0.19 -11.18
N GLY A 60 4.12 -0.40 -10.19
CA GLY A 60 4.23 0.16 -8.84
C GLY A 60 2.99 -0.01 -7.94
N GLU A 61 1.91 -0.61 -8.43
CA GLU A 61 0.68 -0.83 -7.67
C GLU A 61 0.67 -2.24 -7.08
N LEU A 62 0.67 -2.33 -5.75
CA LEU A 62 0.53 -3.59 -5.02
C LEU A 62 -0.95 -3.99 -4.92
N ARG A 63 -1.23 -5.25 -5.20
CA ARG A 63 -2.49 -5.92 -4.87
C ARG A 63 -2.20 -7.30 -4.30
N ALA A 64 -2.55 -7.53 -3.03
CA ALA A 64 -2.37 -8.82 -2.36
C ALA A 64 -3.67 -9.24 -1.68
N VAL A 65 -4.06 -10.50 -1.84
CA VAL A 65 -5.37 -11.00 -1.41
C VAL A 65 -5.21 -12.25 -0.56
N HIS A 66 -5.93 -12.29 0.54
CA HIS A 66 -6.15 -13.48 1.36
C HIS A 66 -7.64 -13.82 1.42
N GLY A 67 -7.97 -15.08 1.19
CA GLY A 67 -9.35 -15.56 1.23
C GLY A 67 -10.18 -15.18 0.00
N ALA A 68 -11.47 -15.53 0.04
CA ALA A 68 -12.41 -15.24 -1.03
C ALA A 68 -13.10 -13.90 -0.81
N GLU A 69 -13.15 -13.07 -1.85
CA GLU A 69 -13.74 -11.72 -1.79
C GLU A 69 -15.20 -11.76 -1.27
N GLY A 70 -15.48 -10.89 -0.33
CA GLY A 70 -16.79 -10.77 0.29
C GLY A 70 -17.10 -11.79 1.40
N GLU A 71 -16.23 -12.78 1.60
CA GLU A 71 -16.43 -13.81 2.62
C GLU A 71 -15.67 -13.46 3.93
N PRO A 72 -16.16 -13.95 5.09
CA PRO A 72 -15.42 -13.81 6.34
C PRO A 72 -14.00 -14.40 6.24
N GLY A 73 -13.01 -13.62 6.69
CA GLY A 73 -11.60 -13.98 6.57
C GLY A 73 -10.90 -13.40 5.33
N TRP A 74 -11.65 -12.85 4.39
CA TRP A 74 -11.07 -12.12 3.28
C TRP A 74 -10.38 -10.83 3.75
N HIS A 75 -9.23 -10.55 3.16
CA HIS A 75 -8.65 -9.21 3.20
C HIS A 75 -7.83 -8.91 1.95
N LEU A 76 -7.80 -7.65 1.61
CA LEU A 76 -7.13 -7.08 0.45
C LEU A 76 -6.16 -6.00 0.91
N VAL A 77 -4.92 -6.09 0.47
CA VAL A 77 -3.88 -5.07 0.66
C VAL A 77 -3.60 -4.40 -0.67
N THR A 78 -3.74 -3.08 -0.75
CA THR A 78 -3.49 -2.30 -1.95
C THR A 78 -2.68 -1.05 -1.65
N GLY A 79 -1.95 -0.55 -2.64
CA GLY A 79 -1.28 0.75 -2.58
C GLY A 79 -0.19 0.93 -3.61
N THR A 80 0.21 2.17 -3.79
CA THR A 80 1.30 2.57 -4.69
C THR A 80 2.62 2.56 -3.94
N ILE A 81 3.63 1.93 -4.51
CA ILE A 81 5.00 1.95 -4.02
C ILE A 81 5.74 3.06 -4.76
N ALA A 82 6.25 4.06 -4.03
CA ALA A 82 7.03 5.14 -4.61
C ALA A 82 8.42 4.65 -5.04
N GLU A 83 9.12 5.43 -5.87
CA GLU A 83 10.46 5.09 -6.37
C GLU A 83 11.47 4.84 -5.24
N ASP A 84 11.35 5.56 -4.13
CA ASP A 84 12.21 5.39 -2.95
C ASP A 84 11.84 4.16 -2.10
N GLY A 85 10.81 3.40 -2.49
CA GLY A 85 10.31 2.23 -1.77
C GLY A 85 9.29 2.51 -0.70
N SER A 86 9.00 3.77 -0.39
CA SER A 86 7.96 4.12 0.59
C SER A 86 6.56 3.84 0.04
N ALA A 87 5.66 3.41 0.92
CA ALA A 87 4.26 3.19 0.59
C ALA A 87 3.36 3.41 1.80
N THR A 88 2.16 3.92 1.55
CA THR A 88 1.05 3.86 2.50
C THR A 88 0.00 2.93 1.92
N LEU A 89 -0.06 1.72 2.46
CA LEU A 89 -0.97 0.70 1.98
C LEU A 89 -2.32 0.82 2.68
N ARG A 90 -3.36 0.41 1.96
CA ARG A 90 -4.72 0.25 2.49
C ARG A 90 -5.02 -1.23 2.67
N VAL A 91 -5.56 -1.59 3.82
CA VAL A 91 -6.08 -2.92 4.10
C VAL A 91 -7.58 -2.83 4.31
N GLU A 92 -8.30 -3.68 3.62
CA GLU A 92 -9.74 -3.89 3.77
C GLU A 92 -9.99 -5.37 4.02
N GLY A 93 -10.98 -5.69 4.85
CA GLY A 93 -11.28 -7.09 5.11
C GLY A 93 -12.59 -7.30 5.83
N ILE A 94 -12.87 -8.56 6.10
CA ILE A 94 -14.08 -9.03 6.80
C ILE A 94 -13.67 -9.95 7.93
N VAL A 95 -14.11 -9.65 9.14
CA VAL A 95 -13.83 -10.45 10.34
C VAL A 95 -14.29 -11.88 10.17
N ASN A 96 -13.39 -12.84 10.36
CA ASN A 96 -13.71 -14.26 10.34
C ASN A 96 -14.19 -14.78 11.69
N ASN A 97 -13.51 -14.38 12.77
CA ASN A 97 -13.83 -14.86 14.13
C ASN A 97 -13.60 -13.74 15.14
N ALA A 98 -14.61 -13.46 15.94
CA ALA A 98 -14.59 -12.40 16.95
C ALA A 98 -13.46 -12.56 17.98
N ALA A 99 -13.00 -13.79 18.27
CA ALA A 99 -11.89 -14.04 19.20
C ALA A 99 -10.56 -13.45 18.75
N TYR A 100 -10.41 -13.11 17.47
CA TYR A 100 -9.21 -12.51 16.87
C TYR A 100 -9.40 -11.05 16.49
N ALA A 101 -10.60 -10.51 16.68
CA ALA A 101 -10.93 -9.14 16.33
C ALA A 101 -10.78 -8.21 17.55
N ILE A 102 -10.47 -6.94 17.27
CA ILE A 102 -10.48 -5.87 18.28
C ILE A 102 -11.81 -5.10 18.23
N ASN A 103 -12.07 -4.29 19.24
CA ASN A 103 -13.27 -3.44 19.37
C ASN A 103 -14.59 -4.23 19.35
N GLY A 104 -14.60 -5.47 19.86
CA GLY A 104 -15.80 -6.31 19.92
C GLY A 104 -16.38 -6.68 18.54
N ALA A 105 -15.57 -6.59 17.48
CA ALA A 105 -16.06 -6.82 16.12
C ALA A 105 -16.47 -8.29 15.92
N GLN A 106 -17.67 -8.49 15.41
CA GLN A 106 -18.27 -9.81 15.17
C GLN A 106 -17.90 -10.33 13.79
N ARG A 107 -18.02 -11.66 13.60
CA ARG A 107 -17.86 -12.32 12.31
C ARG A 107 -18.74 -11.63 11.24
N GLY A 108 -18.16 -11.37 10.07
CA GLY A 108 -18.83 -10.69 8.97
C GLY A 108 -18.74 -9.16 9.00
N LYS A 109 -18.19 -8.57 10.07
CA LYS A 109 -17.94 -7.13 10.16
C LYS A 109 -16.82 -6.71 9.24
N ALA A 110 -17.10 -5.75 8.36
CA ALA A 110 -16.07 -5.13 7.52
C ALA A 110 -15.14 -4.23 8.34
N TYR A 111 -13.85 -4.23 7.97
CA TYR A 111 -12.85 -3.33 8.57
C TYR A 111 -11.93 -2.76 7.50
N LYS A 112 -11.30 -1.65 7.84
CA LYS A 112 -10.24 -1.04 7.04
C LYS A 112 -9.22 -0.33 7.92
N TYR A 113 -7.96 -0.32 7.49
CA TYR A 113 -6.89 0.44 8.14
C TYR A 113 -5.75 0.73 7.16
N ARG A 114 -4.78 1.51 7.58
CA ARG A 114 -3.59 1.84 6.81
C ARG A 114 -2.35 1.19 7.39
N VAL A 115 -1.40 0.91 6.51
CA VAL A 115 -0.09 0.34 6.82
C VAL A 115 0.97 1.26 6.22
N LYS A 116 1.91 1.71 7.05
CA LYS A 116 3.11 2.38 6.57
C LYS A 116 4.13 1.32 6.21
N ALA A 117 4.58 1.30 4.98
CA ALA A 117 5.48 0.26 4.47
C ALA A 117 6.71 0.85 3.77
N ARG A 118 7.75 0.01 3.70
CA ARG A 118 8.95 0.29 2.95
C ARG A 118 9.39 -0.95 2.21
N PHE A 119 9.69 -0.79 0.93
CA PHE A 119 10.13 -1.85 0.03
C PHE A 119 11.58 -1.64 -0.38
N GLU A 120 12.34 -2.72 -0.38
CA GLU A 120 13.62 -2.90 -1.03
C GLU A 120 13.45 -3.78 -2.27
N THR A 121 14.52 -4.09 -2.99
CA THR A 121 14.43 -4.84 -4.25
C THR A 121 13.76 -6.21 -4.11
N SER A 122 14.00 -6.93 -3.01
CA SER A 122 13.49 -8.30 -2.80
C SER A 122 12.81 -8.51 -1.43
N SER A 123 12.71 -7.48 -0.62
CA SER A 123 12.07 -7.53 0.69
C SER A 123 11.34 -6.24 1.00
N GLY A 124 10.47 -6.28 1.98
CA GLY A 124 9.79 -5.11 2.50
C GLY A 124 9.21 -5.37 3.87
N SER A 125 8.85 -4.31 4.56
CA SER A 125 8.19 -4.37 5.86
C SER A 125 7.12 -3.31 5.97
N GLY A 126 6.15 -3.53 6.84
CA GLY A 126 5.09 -2.56 7.09
C GLY A 126 4.50 -2.69 8.49
N GLU A 127 3.96 -1.58 8.98
CA GLU A 127 3.35 -1.47 10.29
C GLU A 127 1.95 -0.89 10.17
N ARG A 128 0.97 -1.52 10.83
CA ARG A 128 -0.37 -0.97 10.95
C ARG A 128 -0.34 0.33 11.75
N LEU A 129 -0.99 1.38 11.26
CA LEU A 129 -0.92 2.71 11.87
C LEU A 129 -1.89 2.93 13.04
N THR A 130 -3.00 2.18 13.11
CA THR A 130 -4.06 2.37 14.12
C THR A 130 -4.59 1.05 14.66
N GLY A 131 -5.09 1.08 15.89
CA GLY A 131 -5.61 -0.10 16.58
C GLY A 131 -4.50 -1.02 17.06
N ARG A 132 -4.64 -2.33 16.83
CA ARG A 132 -3.62 -3.30 17.23
C ARG A 132 -2.37 -3.21 16.36
N ALA A 133 -1.22 -3.52 16.94
CA ALA A 133 0.03 -3.63 16.21
C ALA A 133 0.01 -4.89 15.33
N CYS A 134 -0.03 -4.70 14.01
CA CYS A 134 0.17 -5.78 13.04
C CYS A 134 1.39 -5.44 12.19
N HIS A 135 2.24 -6.44 11.96
CA HIS A 135 3.46 -6.33 11.17
C HIS A 135 3.28 -7.04 9.84
N PHE A 136 3.77 -6.43 8.78
CA PHE A 136 3.76 -6.98 7.44
C PHE A 136 5.20 -7.23 7.00
N ALA A 137 5.45 -8.41 6.45
CA ALA A 137 6.69 -8.73 5.76
C ALA A 137 6.38 -9.09 4.31
N PHE A 138 7.16 -8.54 3.41
CA PHE A 138 7.07 -8.76 1.97
C PHE A 138 8.38 -9.39 1.50
N ALA A 139 8.30 -10.43 0.65
CA ALA A 139 9.47 -11.11 0.11
C ALA A 139 9.20 -11.63 -1.31
N ARG A 140 10.26 -11.65 -2.13
CA ARG A 140 10.26 -12.28 -3.46
C ARG A 140 11.60 -12.92 -3.79
#